data_df41f413a3a90ea10b2a34db940f2c79
#
_entry.id   df41f413a3a90ea10b2a34db940f2c79
#
_cell.length_a   1.000
_cell.length_b   1.000
_cell.length_c   1.000
_cell.angle_alpha   90.00
_cell.angle_beta   90.00
_cell.angle_gamma   90.00
#
_symmetry.space_group_name_H-M   'P 1'
#
loop_
_entity.id
_entity.type
_entity.pdbx_description
1 polymer ?
#
loop_
_entity_poly.entity_id
_entity_poly.type
_entity_poly.pdbx_seq_one_letter_code
_entity_poly.pdbx_strand_id
1 'polypeptide(L)'
;MTAMPDPSVEAQQFFAERYGIDSARIASLLSDALAQGGDFAELFFEHRTNGAISLEDQQIKSALRSVEQGVGIRVVKGDSIGYAYTESLDPEAMRLAAATAARIGEGSDLPTAIDTTPVGASESYYGENALLSDEPAAAKVALLERADRAARAFDPSIARVDASIADERKVVLVARSDGQIVGDVQPLMRFNVMALSQRGENRQTARTGGGGRLGVEYFDRVTPEDTAREAARQAILLQDAVDAPAGEVPVVLAAGDSGILLHEAIGHGLEADFNRKGTSNYTDRIGQPVASDLVTVIDDATIEQSRGSINVDDEGNPTKSNTLIEGGILRGYLHDEISARHFGAEPTGSGRRQSFKHPIMPRMTNTLMLPGPSTPDEVIGSVERGIYCVSFSGGQVNISNGDFVFSTTEAYLIEKGQITAPLRTTNLIGNGPEALSRVSMVANDYALSDGRWTCGKEGQSVPVGVGLPTVLVSAMTVGGTQLG
;
A
#
# COMPACT_ATOMS: atom_id res chain seq x y z
N MET A 1 -26.24 0.47 20.51
CA MET A 1 -24.98 0.83 19.83
C MET A 1 -25.17 2.26 19.36
N THR A 2 -24.44 3.23 19.92
CA THR A 2 -24.36 4.59 19.35
C THR A 2 -23.61 4.46 18.03
N ALA A 3 -24.21 4.95 16.95
CA ALA A 3 -23.53 5.00 15.65
C ALA A 3 -22.19 5.73 15.84
N MET A 4 -21.12 5.19 15.27
CA MET A 4 -19.85 5.90 15.25
C MET A 4 -20.02 7.26 14.55
N PRO A 5 -19.35 8.30 15.04
CA PRO A 5 -19.42 9.60 14.37
C PRO A 5 -18.83 9.46 12.96
N ASP A 6 -19.37 10.21 12.00
CA ASP A 6 -18.81 10.32 10.66
C ASP A 6 -17.34 10.78 10.77
N PRO A 7 -16.36 10.02 10.21
CA PRO A 7 -14.94 10.34 10.31
C PRO A 7 -14.59 11.76 9.81
N SER A 8 -15.34 12.28 8.84
CA SER A 8 -15.14 13.62 8.33
C SER A 8 -15.57 14.68 9.36
N VAL A 9 -16.68 14.46 10.06
CA VAL A 9 -17.14 15.35 11.13
C VAL A 9 -16.17 15.32 12.30
N GLU A 10 -15.69 14.13 12.69
CA GLU A 10 -14.68 13.97 13.75
C GLU A 10 -13.39 14.74 13.41
N ALA A 11 -12.88 14.61 12.20
CA ALA A 11 -11.67 15.28 11.76
C ALA A 11 -11.84 16.82 11.74
N GLN A 12 -12.98 17.32 11.26
CA GLN A 12 -13.29 18.76 11.27
C GLN A 12 -13.34 19.32 12.69
N GLN A 13 -14.03 18.62 13.61
CA GLN A 13 -14.09 19.00 15.03
C GLN A 13 -12.69 18.98 15.67
N PHE A 14 -11.91 17.95 15.41
CA PHE A 14 -10.54 17.82 15.92
C PHE A 14 -9.65 19.01 15.54
N PHE A 15 -9.66 19.44 14.27
CA PHE A 15 -8.85 20.57 13.83
C PHE A 15 -9.40 21.92 14.32
N ALA A 16 -10.71 22.07 14.40
CA ALA A 16 -11.34 23.27 14.92
C ALA A 16 -11.04 23.47 16.42
N GLU A 17 -11.25 22.44 17.23
CA GLU A 17 -11.05 22.52 18.68
C GLU A 17 -9.59 22.63 19.09
N ARG A 18 -8.73 21.86 18.44
CA ARG A 18 -7.31 21.76 18.85
C ARG A 18 -6.44 22.88 18.29
N TYR A 19 -6.75 23.37 17.08
CA TYR A 19 -5.88 24.30 16.34
C TYR A 19 -6.61 25.57 15.87
N GLY A 20 -7.90 25.72 16.15
CA GLY A 20 -8.70 26.84 15.68
C GLY A 20 -8.84 26.90 14.15
N ILE A 21 -8.79 25.73 13.48
CA ILE A 21 -8.93 25.61 12.03
C ILE A 21 -10.40 25.33 11.73
N ASP A 22 -11.18 26.38 11.67
CA ASP A 22 -12.59 26.36 11.29
C ASP A 22 -12.80 26.77 9.82
N SER A 23 -14.03 26.73 9.33
CA SER A 23 -14.37 27.07 7.94
C SER A 23 -13.95 28.50 7.57
N ALA A 24 -14.00 29.47 8.48
CA ALA A 24 -13.58 30.83 8.20
C ALA A 24 -12.06 30.94 8.01
N ARG A 25 -11.29 30.24 8.83
CA ARG A 25 -9.83 30.15 8.70
C ARG A 25 -9.44 29.45 7.40
N ILE A 26 -10.09 28.35 7.06
CA ILE A 26 -9.88 27.59 5.82
C ILE A 26 -10.14 28.49 4.61
N ALA A 27 -11.28 29.20 4.56
CA ALA A 27 -11.62 30.11 3.46
C ALA A 27 -10.58 31.24 3.31
N SER A 28 -10.09 31.80 4.42
CA SER A 28 -9.01 32.80 4.39
C SER A 28 -7.72 32.26 3.80
N LEU A 29 -7.27 31.06 4.21
CA LEU A 29 -6.05 30.45 3.72
C LEU A 29 -6.13 30.06 2.23
N LEU A 30 -7.30 29.58 1.76
CA LEU A 30 -7.53 29.32 0.34
C LEU A 30 -7.48 30.61 -0.48
N SER A 31 -8.04 31.69 0.04
CA SER A 31 -7.96 33.02 -0.59
C SER A 31 -6.52 33.52 -0.66
N ASP A 32 -5.72 33.35 0.42
CA ASP A 32 -4.29 33.68 0.42
C ASP A 32 -3.50 32.82 -0.60
N ALA A 33 -3.82 31.54 -0.71
CA ALA A 33 -3.19 30.61 -1.68
C ALA A 33 -3.48 31.03 -3.13
N LEU A 34 -4.64 31.58 -3.42
CA LEU A 34 -5.03 32.05 -4.76
C LEU A 34 -4.78 33.55 -4.98
N ALA A 35 -4.19 34.27 -4.02
CA ALA A 35 -4.02 35.72 -4.09
C ALA A 35 -3.19 36.22 -5.28
N GLN A 36 -2.40 35.37 -5.92
CA GLN A 36 -1.63 35.70 -7.13
C GLN A 36 -2.19 35.01 -8.38
N GLY A 37 -3.38 34.46 -8.32
CA GLY A 37 -4.03 33.67 -9.36
C GLY A 37 -3.81 32.17 -9.17
N GLY A 38 -4.23 31.38 -10.15
CA GLY A 38 -4.24 29.93 -10.11
C GLY A 38 -5.64 29.40 -10.42
N ASP A 39 -5.72 28.18 -10.93
CA ASP A 39 -6.97 27.57 -11.36
C ASP A 39 -7.65 26.84 -10.20
N PHE A 40 -6.84 26.41 -9.21
CA PHE A 40 -7.27 25.59 -8.10
C PHE A 40 -6.28 25.68 -6.93
N ALA A 41 -6.78 25.64 -5.70
CA ALA A 41 -5.97 25.51 -4.49
C ALA A 41 -6.52 24.44 -3.55
N GLU A 42 -5.64 23.82 -2.80
CA GLU A 42 -5.95 22.77 -1.82
C GLU A 42 -5.09 22.94 -0.58
N LEU A 43 -5.71 22.72 0.57
CA LEU A 43 -5.06 22.63 1.88
C LEU A 43 -5.22 21.20 2.38
N PHE A 44 -4.12 20.58 2.75
CA PHE A 44 -4.09 19.24 3.37
C PHE A 44 -3.53 19.34 4.77
N PHE A 45 -4.41 19.37 5.76
CA PHE A 45 -4.03 19.33 7.17
C PHE A 45 -3.83 17.89 7.63
N GLU A 46 -2.80 17.64 8.40
CA GLU A 46 -2.50 16.34 8.98
C GLU A 46 -2.10 16.46 10.45
N HIS A 47 -2.64 15.57 11.27
CA HIS A 47 -2.14 15.27 12.61
C HIS A 47 -1.98 13.77 12.73
N ARG A 48 -0.74 13.32 12.94
CA ARG A 48 -0.37 11.90 12.97
C ARG A 48 0.27 11.58 14.31
N THR A 49 -0.25 10.57 14.99
CA THR A 49 0.37 9.96 16.17
C THR A 49 0.88 8.58 15.79
N ASN A 50 2.16 8.31 16.02
CA ASN A 50 2.79 7.03 15.79
C ASN A 50 3.22 6.40 17.11
N GLY A 51 3.03 5.09 17.23
CA GLY A 51 3.56 4.26 18.31
C GLY A 51 4.36 3.09 17.74
N ALA A 52 5.44 2.68 18.40
CA ALA A 52 6.17 1.47 18.05
C ALA A 52 6.85 0.87 19.28
N ILE A 53 6.77 -0.45 19.42
CA ILE A 53 7.51 -1.20 20.45
C ILE A 53 8.22 -2.35 19.75
N SER A 54 9.50 -2.55 20.08
CA SER A 54 10.27 -3.69 19.59
C SER A 54 10.83 -4.52 20.75
N LEU A 55 10.73 -5.83 20.56
CA LEU A 55 11.36 -6.85 21.38
C LEU A 55 12.45 -7.52 20.52
N GLU A 56 13.65 -7.60 21.03
CA GLU A 56 14.77 -8.30 20.41
C GLU A 56 15.35 -9.28 21.42
N ASP A 57 15.37 -10.54 21.04
CA ASP A 57 15.94 -11.63 21.83
C ASP A 57 15.52 -11.53 23.33
N GLN A 58 14.20 -11.55 23.58
CA GLN A 58 13.55 -11.50 24.90
C GLN A 58 13.66 -10.17 25.65
N GLN A 59 14.19 -9.13 25.04
CA GLN A 59 14.35 -7.81 25.69
C GLN A 59 13.60 -6.73 24.90
N ILE A 60 12.86 -5.89 25.62
CA ILE A 60 12.31 -4.67 25.00
C ILE A 60 13.46 -3.71 24.70
N LYS A 61 13.70 -3.44 23.44
CA LYS A 61 14.79 -2.58 22.95
C LYS A 61 14.32 -1.15 22.74
N SER A 62 13.12 -0.96 22.27
CA SER A 62 12.58 0.38 22.05
C SER A 62 11.09 0.44 22.35
N ALA A 63 10.65 1.58 22.86
CA ALA A 63 9.25 1.99 22.94
C ALA A 63 9.20 3.46 22.57
N LEU A 64 8.63 3.76 21.41
CA LEU A 64 8.61 5.10 20.83
C LEU A 64 7.17 5.58 20.68
N ARG A 65 6.97 6.88 20.89
CA ARG A 65 5.76 7.58 20.51
C ARG A 65 6.14 8.93 19.93
N SER A 66 5.56 9.30 18.79
CA SER A 66 5.77 10.60 18.16
C SER A 66 4.47 11.20 17.70
N VAL A 67 4.46 12.52 17.57
CA VAL A 67 3.38 13.29 16.97
C VAL A 67 3.98 14.14 15.86
N GLU A 68 3.37 14.08 14.69
CA GLU A 68 3.65 14.94 13.55
C GLU A 68 2.39 15.69 13.17
N GLN A 69 2.53 16.96 12.80
CA GLN A 69 1.38 17.78 12.40
C GLN A 69 1.81 18.84 11.42
N GLY A 70 0.89 19.33 10.63
CA GLY A 70 1.15 20.44 9.71
C GLY A 70 0.10 20.58 8.64
N VAL A 71 0.39 21.45 7.69
CA VAL A 71 -0.42 21.66 6.49
C VAL A 71 0.47 21.71 5.26
N GLY A 72 0.07 20.97 4.21
CA GLY A 72 0.55 21.13 2.84
C GLY A 72 -0.43 21.97 2.03
N ILE A 73 0.08 22.92 1.28
CA ILE A 73 -0.70 23.85 0.47
C ILE A 73 -0.28 23.71 -0.97
N ARG A 74 -1.24 23.41 -1.83
CA ARG A 74 -1.03 23.22 -3.26
C ARG A 74 -1.82 24.26 -4.04
N VAL A 75 -1.18 24.90 -5.02
CA VAL A 75 -1.82 25.76 -6.00
C VAL A 75 -1.53 25.20 -7.39
N VAL A 76 -2.53 25.08 -8.23
CA VAL A 76 -2.42 24.57 -9.59
C VAL A 76 -2.72 25.68 -10.58
N LYS A 77 -1.89 25.75 -11.65
CA LYS A 77 -2.10 26.61 -12.82
C LYS A 77 -1.78 25.81 -14.08
N GLY A 78 -2.81 25.41 -14.83
CA GLY A 78 -2.65 24.43 -15.92
C GLY A 78 -2.01 23.13 -15.39
N ASP A 79 -0.87 22.73 -15.95
CA ASP A 79 -0.10 21.57 -15.51
C ASP A 79 0.97 21.88 -14.46
N SER A 80 1.11 23.16 -14.07
CA SER A 80 2.12 23.58 -13.09
C SER A 80 1.58 23.56 -11.68
N ILE A 81 2.42 23.18 -10.72
CA ILE A 81 2.08 23.05 -9.30
C ILE A 81 3.01 23.92 -8.46
N GLY A 82 2.41 24.83 -7.68
CA GLY A 82 3.07 25.46 -6.53
C GLY A 82 2.76 24.64 -5.28
N TYR A 83 3.80 24.27 -4.53
CA TYR A 83 3.65 23.52 -3.29
C TYR A 83 4.49 24.13 -2.18
N ALA A 84 3.88 24.32 -1.01
CA ALA A 84 4.58 24.69 0.21
C ALA A 84 3.94 23.99 1.40
N TYR A 85 4.69 23.82 2.47
CA TYR A 85 4.15 23.23 3.70
C TYR A 85 4.73 23.91 4.94
N THR A 86 4.07 23.71 6.07
CA THR A 86 4.58 24.11 7.40
C THR A 86 4.14 23.09 8.45
N GLU A 87 5.02 22.84 9.41
CA GLU A 87 4.75 22.01 10.60
C GLU A 87 3.98 22.79 11.68
N SER A 88 4.07 24.11 11.63
CA SER A 88 3.32 25.00 12.54
C SER A 88 1.94 25.26 11.98
N LEU A 89 0.93 25.00 12.81
CA LEU A 89 -0.47 25.35 12.52
C LEU A 89 -0.85 26.74 13.07
N ASP A 90 0.13 27.58 13.36
CA ASP A 90 -0.10 28.98 13.70
C ASP A 90 -0.57 29.77 12.47
N PRO A 91 -1.50 30.72 12.64
CA PRO A 91 -2.06 31.48 11.52
C PRO A 91 -1.04 32.15 10.61
N GLU A 92 0.02 32.71 11.17
CA GLU A 92 1.05 33.43 10.40
C GLU A 92 1.93 32.47 9.59
N ALA A 93 2.31 31.33 10.17
CA ALA A 93 3.08 30.30 9.47
C ALA A 93 2.30 29.72 8.30
N MET A 94 1.00 29.42 8.49
CA MET A 94 0.14 28.91 7.43
C MET A 94 -0.06 29.95 6.31
N ARG A 95 -0.26 31.24 6.66
CA ARG A 95 -0.37 32.34 5.68
C ARG A 95 0.91 32.48 4.84
N LEU A 96 2.09 32.36 5.45
CA LEU A 96 3.35 32.42 4.73
C LEU A 96 3.52 31.24 3.76
N ALA A 97 3.12 30.04 4.18
CA ALA A 97 3.13 28.86 3.30
C ALA A 97 2.15 29.04 2.13
N ALA A 98 0.93 29.56 2.37
CA ALA A 98 -0.04 29.85 1.33
C ALA A 98 0.50 30.88 0.32
N ALA A 99 1.06 31.98 0.79
CA ALA A 99 1.70 32.98 -0.06
C ALA A 99 2.90 32.42 -0.85
N THR A 100 3.61 31.45 -0.31
CA THR A 100 4.71 30.78 -1.03
C THR A 100 4.20 29.88 -2.16
N ALA A 101 3.16 29.09 -1.91
CA ALA A 101 2.53 28.25 -2.93
C ALA A 101 1.86 29.10 -4.03
N ALA A 102 1.30 30.25 -3.67
CA ALA A 102 0.63 31.18 -4.59
C ALA A 102 1.54 31.70 -5.72
N ARG A 103 2.86 31.71 -5.54
CA ARG A 103 3.82 32.25 -6.54
C ARG A 103 3.73 31.58 -7.91
N ILE A 104 3.22 30.35 -7.98
CA ILE A 104 3.00 29.67 -9.26
C ILE A 104 1.93 30.37 -10.11
N GLY A 105 1.01 31.10 -9.46
CA GLY A 105 -0.08 31.82 -10.08
C GLY A 105 0.27 33.23 -10.57
N GLU A 106 1.49 33.75 -10.34
CA GLU A 106 1.87 35.13 -10.68
C GLU A 106 1.47 35.53 -12.11
N GLY A 107 0.77 36.66 -12.23
CA GLY A 107 0.29 37.20 -13.50
C GLY A 107 -1.06 36.63 -13.97
N SER A 108 -1.76 35.88 -13.14
CA SER A 108 -3.12 35.40 -13.41
C SER A 108 -4.18 36.35 -12.86
N ASP A 109 -5.44 36.16 -13.29
CA ASP A 109 -6.58 36.89 -12.72
C ASP A 109 -6.80 36.47 -11.26
N LEU A 110 -7.28 37.42 -10.45
CA LEU A 110 -7.57 37.19 -9.04
C LEU A 110 -8.84 36.35 -8.87
N PRO A 111 -8.85 35.41 -7.88
CA PRO A 111 -10.02 34.57 -7.65
C PRO A 111 -11.19 35.31 -7.02
N THR A 112 -12.38 34.71 -7.16
CA THR A 112 -13.59 35.09 -6.45
C THR A 112 -13.55 34.63 -4.99
N ALA A 113 -14.40 35.19 -4.13
CA ALA A 113 -14.54 34.71 -2.75
C ALA A 113 -14.92 33.23 -2.70
N ILE A 114 -14.28 32.51 -1.79
CA ILE A 114 -14.46 31.04 -1.64
C ILE A 114 -15.51 30.81 -0.55
N ASP A 115 -16.60 30.14 -0.91
CA ASP A 115 -17.60 29.61 0.03
C ASP A 115 -17.36 28.14 0.27
N THR A 116 -17.15 27.73 1.53
CA THR A 116 -16.76 26.39 1.90
C THR A 116 -17.94 25.62 2.48
N THR A 117 -18.13 24.38 2.01
CA THR A 117 -19.18 23.48 2.47
C THR A 117 -18.57 22.18 3.00
N PRO A 118 -18.80 21.83 4.28
CA PRO A 118 -18.41 20.55 4.84
C PRO A 118 -19.15 19.39 4.16
N VAL A 119 -18.40 18.34 3.82
CA VAL A 119 -18.93 17.08 3.26
C VAL A 119 -18.63 15.94 4.21
N GLY A 120 -19.63 15.08 4.49
CA GLY A 120 -19.45 13.85 5.26
C GLY A 120 -18.72 12.77 4.43
N ALA A 121 -18.06 11.83 5.10
CA ALA A 121 -17.61 10.61 4.48
C ALA A 121 -18.83 9.69 4.34
N SER A 122 -19.06 9.12 3.16
CA SER A 122 -20.25 8.31 2.89
C SER A 122 -20.21 6.92 3.54
N GLU A 123 -19.03 6.37 3.74
CA GLU A 123 -18.78 5.02 4.27
C GLU A 123 -17.46 4.98 5.03
N SER A 124 -17.29 4.00 5.93
CA SER A 124 -16.03 3.75 6.62
C SER A 124 -15.59 2.31 6.40
N TYR A 125 -14.39 2.13 5.87
CA TYR A 125 -13.77 0.82 5.61
C TYR A 125 -12.81 0.39 6.71
N TYR A 126 -12.81 1.09 7.85
CA TYR A 126 -11.90 0.82 8.97
C TYR A 126 -12.55 -0.05 10.05
N GLY A 127 -11.72 -0.64 10.91
CA GLY A 127 -12.20 -1.38 12.07
C GLY A 127 -12.94 -0.48 13.08
N GLU A 128 -13.96 -1.03 13.71
CA GLU A 128 -14.86 -0.31 14.64
C GLU A 128 -14.31 -0.22 16.07
N ASN A 129 -13.27 -0.99 16.39
CA ASN A 129 -12.82 -1.17 17.78
C ASN A 129 -11.70 -0.20 18.17
N ALA A 130 -11.37 -0.21 19.46
CA ALA A 130 -10.34 0.64 20.02
C ALA A 130 -9.05 0.61 19.23
N LEU A 131 -8.55 1.80 18.88
CA LEU A 131 -7.30 1.95 18.18
C LEU A 131 -6.17 1.32 19.02
N LEU A 132 -5.25 0.64 18.37
CA LEU A 132 -4.08 0.08 19.05
C LEU A 132 -3.27 1.14 19.79
N SER A 133 -3.32 2.41 19.32
CA SER A 133 -2.71 3.56 20.01
C SER A 133 -3.25 3.83 21.40
N ASP A 134 -4.48 3.42 21.68
CA ASP A 134 -5.15 3.63 22.97
C ASP A 134 -4.84 2.53 23.98
N GLU A 135 -4.28 1.41 23.52
CA GLU A 135 -3.88 0.32 24.37
C GLU A 135 -2.66 0.65 25.23
N PRO A 136 -2.65 0.25 26.50
CA PRO A 136 -1.48 0.41 27.37
C PRO A 136 -0.24 -0.27 26.79
N ALA A 137 0.93 0.33 26.96
CA ALA A 137 2.20 -0.25 26.48
C ALA A 137 2.42 -1.68 27.01
N ALA A 138 2.00 -1.99 28.25
CA ALA A 138 2.10 -3.32 28.83
C ALA A 138 1.28 -4.37 28.05
N ALA A 139 0.11 -4.02 27.51
CA ALA A 139 -0.68 -4.93 26.68
C ALA A 139 0.03 -5.25 25.37
N LYS A 140 0.61 -4.24 24.71
CA LYS A 140 1.42 -4.42 23.50
C LYS A 140 2.67 -5.27 23.75
N VAL A 141 3.36 -5.05 24.86
CA VAL A 141 4.52 -5.87 25.28
C VAL A 141 4.11 -7.33 25.47
N ALA A 142 2.97 -7.58 26.11
CA ALA A 142 2.48 -8.95 26.29
C ALA A 142 2.25 -9.71 24.97
N LEU A 143 1.81 -9.01 23.89
CA LEU A 143 1.68 -9.61 22.55
C LEU A 143 3.05 -10.02 21.98
N LEU A 144 4.07 -9.16 22.13
CA LEU A 144 5.43 -9.45 21.68
C LEU A 144 6.06 -10.63 22.44
N GLU A 145 5.87 -10.68 23.76
CA GLU A 145 6.34 -11.79 24.59
C GLU A 145 5.65 -13.11 24.25
N ARG A 146 4.34 -13.08 23.92
CA ARG A 146 3.61 -14.26 23.45
C ARG A 146 4.20 -14.80 22.15
N ALA A 147 4.50 -13.91 21.20
CA ALA A 147 5.14 -14.27 19.94
C ALA A 147 6.53 -14.88 20.16
N ASP A 148 7.38 -14.25 20.97
CA ASP A 148 8.73 -14.78 21.28
C ASP A 148 8.67 -16.19 21.86
N ARG A 149 7.82 -16.39 22.89
CA ARG A 149 7.63 -17.71 23.50
C ARG A 149 7.15 -18.76 22.50
N ALA A 150 6.19 -18.40 21.63
CA ALA A 150 5.63 -19.35 20.67
C ALA A 150 6.65 -19.75 19.59
N ALA A 151 7.44 -18.82 19.06
CA ALA A 151 8.47 -19.12 18.08
C ALA A 151 9.56 -20.02 18.67
N ARG A 152 10.05 -19.72 19.89
CA ARG A 152 11.09 -20.53 20.55
C ARG A 152 10.60 -21.93 20.93
N ALA A 153 9.31 -22.05 21.27
CA ALA A 153 8.70 -23.34 21.61
C ALA A 153 8.44 -24.22 20.37
N PHE A 154 8.51 -23.65 19.16
CA PHE A 154 8.22 -24.37 17.91
C PHE A 154 9.30 -25.40 17.58
N ASP A 155 10.59 -25.03 17.71
CA ASP A 155 11.71 -25.93 17.45
C ASP A 155 12.96 -25.46 18.22
N PRO A 156 13.77 -26.39 18.78
CA PRO A 156 14.99 -26.06 19.50
C PRO A 156 16.06 -25.33 18.69
N SER A 157 16.00 -25.37 17.35
CA SER A 157 16.94 -24.66 16.47
C SER A 157 16.64 -23.15 16.39
N ILE A 158 15.51 -22.67 16.90
CA ILE A 158 15.19 -21.24 16.92
C ILE A 158 16.06 -20.55 17.98
N ALA A 159 17.13 -19.94 17.50
CA ALA A 159 18.17 -19.31 18.34
C ALA A 159 17.85 -17.87 18.72
N ARG A 160 17.13 -17.11 17.85
CA ARG A 160 16.76 -15.72 18.10
C ARG A 160 15.36 -15.42 17.55
N VAL A 161 14.63 -14.58 18.28
CA VAL A 161 13.34 -14.03 17.87
C VAL A 161 13.34 -12.53 18.10
N ASP A 162 12.94 -11.78 17.06
CA ASP A 162 12.68 -10.35 17.18
C ASP A 162 11.22 -10.12 16.79
N ALA A 163 10.51 -9.31 17.55
CA ALA A 163 9.12 -8.97 17.29
C ALA A 163 8.87 -7.47 17.42
N SER A 164 7.97 -6.93 16.64
CA SER A 164 7.61 -5.51 16.72
C SER A 164 6.13 -5.29 16.46
N ILE A 165 5.60 -4.28 17.12
CA ILE A 165 4.26 -3.76 16.92
C ILE A 165 4.34 -2.27 16.67
N ALA A 166 3.65 -1.79 15.64
CA ALA A 166 3.56 -0.38 15.31
C ALA A 166 2.11 0.01 15.08
N ASP A 167 1.76 1.21 15.48
CA ASP A 167 0.44 1.79 15.30
C ASP A 167 0.53 3.25 14.85
N GLU A 168 -0.45 3.67 14.08
CA GLU A 168 -0.64 5.04 13.63
C GLU A 168 -2.11 5.42 13.75
N ARG A 169 -2.36 6.64 14.23
CA ARG A 169 -3.63 7.34 14.06
C ARG A 169 -3.36 8.62 13.30
N LYS A 170 -3.88 8.71 12.07
CA LYS A 170 -3.75 9.88 11.21
C LYS A 170 -5.10 10.56 11.06
N VAL A 171 -5.22 11.81 11.51
CA VAL A 171 -6.38 12.68 11.28
C VAL A 171 -6.02 13.61 10.16
N VAL A 172 -6.81 13.63 9.10
CA VAL A 172 -6.61 14.50 7.93
C VAL A 172 -7.84 15.36 7.69
N LEU A 173 -7.61 16.56 7.14
CA LEU A 173 -8.65 17.47 6.68
C LEU A 173 -8.21 18.09 5.36
N VAL A 174 -8.96 17.82 4.31
CA VAL A 174 -8.74 18.36 2.98
C VAL A 174 -9.75 19.46 2.73
N ALA A 175 -9.26 20.63 2.31
CA ALA A 175 -10.10 21.76 1.93
C ALA A 175 -9.69 22.31 0.56
N ARG A 176 -10.67 22.49 -0.33
CA ARG A 176 -10.46 22.81 -1.74
C ARG A 176 -11.08 24.16 -2.08
N SER A 177 -10.51 24.83 -3.09
CA SER A 177 -11.00 26.12 -3.57
C SER A 177 -12.34 26.05 -4.33
N ASP A 178 -12.80 24.85 -4.68
CA ASP A 178 -14.16 24.60 -5.19
C ASP A 178 -15.22 24.54 -4.08
N GLY A 179 -14.79 24.73 -2.81
CA GLY A 179 -15.66 24.82 -1.64
C GLY A 179 -15.74 23.54 -0.82
N GLN A 180 -15.22 22.40 -1.28
CA GLN A 180 -15.30 21.15 -0.56
C GLN A 180 -14.37 21.16 0.68
N ILE A 181 -14.90 20.71 1.83
CA ILE A 181 -14.13 20.36 3.02
C ILE A 181 -14.51 18.94 3.42
N VAL A 182 -13.54 18.04 3.48
CA VAL A 182 -13.74 16.65 3.89
C VAL A 182 -12.58 16.18 4.75
N GLY A 183 -12.84 15.34 5.73
CA GLY A 183 -11.82 14.79 6.61
C GLY A 183 -11.88 13.28 6.72
N ASP A 184 -10.89 12.71 7.37
CA ASP A 184 -10.81 11.28 7.65
C ASP A 184 -9.99 11.01 8.90
N VAL A 185 -10.31 9.92 9.61
CA VAL A 185 -9.57 9.45 10.78
C VAL A 185 -9.08 8.03 10.49
N GLN A 186 -7.83 7.93 10.09
CA GLN A 186 -7.23 6.72 9.55
C GLN A 186 -6.44 5.97 10.62
N PRO A 187 -6.90 4.80 11.07
CA PRO A 187 -6.07 3.88 11.84
C PRO A 187 -5.11 3.13 10.92
N LEU A 188 -4.01 2.69 11.48
CA LEU A 188 -3.10 1.74 10.83
C LEU A 188 -2.33 0.99 11.90
N MET A 189 -2.24 -0.33 11.75
CA MET A 189 -1.40 -1.15 12.61
C MET A 189 -0.52 -2.10 11.80
N ARG A 190 0.57 -2.54 12.41
CA ARG A 190 1.47 -3.55 11.87
C ARG A 190 2.07 -4.37 13.00
N PHE A 191 2.09 -5.69 12.82
CA PHE A 191 2.74 -6.66 13.69
C PHE A 191 3.73 -7.49 12.87
N ASN A 192 4.97 -7.65 13.34
CA ASN A 192 5.98 -8.42 12.65
C ASN A 192 6.73 -9.31 13.62
N VAL A 193 7.10 -10.50 13.17
CA VAL A 193 7.98 -11.43 13.86
C VAL A 193 9.07 -11.90 12.91
N MET A 194 10.30 -11.93 13.40
CA MET A 194 11.45 -12.52 12.76
C MET A 194 11.94 -13.67 13.62
N ALA A 195 12.15 -14.81 13.01
CA ALA A 195 12.79 -15.96 13.65
C ALA A 195 14.10 -16.31 12.93
N LEU A 196 15.14 -16.61 13.73
CA LEU A 196 16.41 -17.12 13.23
C LEU A 196 16.56 -18.55 13.71
N SER A 197 16.62 -19.50 12.76
CA SER A 197 16.98 -20.89 12.99
C SER A 197 18.48 -21.10 12.79
N GLN A 198 19.12 -21.84 13.68
CA GLN A 198 20.53 -22.17 13.61
C GLN A 198 20.74 -23.68 13.81
N ARG A 199 21.35 -24.34 12.80
CA ARG A 199 21.82 -25.74 12.86
C ARG A 199 23.31 -25.77 12.55
N GLY A 200 24.14 -25.89 13.60
CA GLY A 200 25.58 -25.73 13.46
C GLY A 200 25.97 -24.33 12.99
N GLU A 201 26.65 -24.23 11.86
CA GLU A 201 27.04 -22.95 11.24
C GLU A 201 25.97 -22.43 10.30
N ASN A 202 24.99 -23.25 9.89
CA ASN A 202 23.91 -22.81 9.00
C ASN A 202 22.89 -21.96 9.79
N ARG A 203 22.69 -20.72 9.34
CA ARG A 203 21.75 -19.75 9.91
C ARG A 203 20.76 -19.32 8.84
N GLN A 204 19.49 -19.48 9.15
CA GLN A 204 18.40 -19.07 8.28
C GLN A 204 17.44 -18.17 9.03
N THR A 205 17.00 -17.10 8.36
CA THR A 205 16.10 -16.11 8.94
C THR A 205 14.86 -16.00 8.09
N ALA A 206 13.71 -16.00 8.74
CA ALA A 206 12.44 -15.68 8.09
C ALA A 206 11.67 -14.59 8.86
N ARG A 207 10.81 -13.89 8.14
CA ARG A 207 9.99 -12.82 8.68
C ARG A 207 8.55 -12.99 8.22
N THR A 208 7.64 -12.93 9.16
CA THR A 208 6.21 -12.90 8.90
C THR A 208 5.57 -11.74 9.65
N GLY A 209 4.36 -11.42 9.30
CA GLY A 209 3.63 -10.35 9.95
C GLY A 209 2.46 -9.91 9.10
N GLY A 210 1.75 -8.94 9.61
CA GLY A 210 0.61 -8.41 8.92
C GLY A 210 0.13 -7.13 9.58
N GLY A 211 -1.06 -6.70 9.18
CA GLY A 211 -1.69 -5.50 9.71
C GLY A 211 -2.80 -5.01 8.81
N GLY A 212 -3.30 -3.82 9.12
CA GLY A 212 -4.39 -3.23 8.37
C GLY A 212 -4.92 -1.95 9.01
N ARG A 213 -6.07 -1.52 8.51
CA ARG A 213 -6.83 -0.35 8.98
C ARG A 213 -7.76 -0.72 10.14
N LEU A 214 -7.18 -1.23 11.22
CA LEU A 214 -7.91 -1.75 12.38
C LEU A 214 -7.06 -1.63 13.64
N GLY A 215 -7.64 -1.95 14.78
CA GLY A 215 -7.01 -1.92 16.11
C GLY A 215 -6.64 -3.30 16.63
N VAL A 216 -6.95 -3.52 17.91
CA VAL A 216 -6.61 -4.77 18.64
C VAL A 216 -7.36 -5.99 18.11
N GLU A 217 -8.51 -5.82 17.45
CA GLU A 217 -9.29 -6.89 16.82
C GLU A 217 -8.54 -7.66 15.74
N TYR A 218 -7.41 -7.14 15.25
CA TYR A 218 -6.49 -7.90 14.40
C TYR A 218 -6.09 -9.23 15.05
N PHE A 219 -5.82 -9.20 16.37
CA PHE A 219 -5.33 -10.36 17.11
C PHE A 219 -6.43 -11.37 17.46
N ASP A 220 -7.70 -11.08 17.20
CA ASP A 220 -8.80 -12.05 17.26
C ASP A 220 -8.77 -13.03 16.08
N ARG A 221 -8.19 -12.62 14.93
CA ARG A 221 -8.11 -13.41 13.70
C ARG A 221 -6.72 -13.98 13.46
N VAL A 222 -5.68 -13.24 13.78
CA VAL A 222 -4.27 -13.61 13.56
C VAL A 222 -3.54 -13.47 14.87
N THR A 223 -3.40 -14.57 15.62
CA THR A 223 -2.77 -14.51 16.94
C THR A 223 -1.26 -14.23 16.82
N PRO A 224 -0.63 -13.60 17.84
CA PRO A 224 0.82 -13.43 17.89
C PRO A 224 1.55 -14.77 17.78
N GLU A 225 0.97 -15.84 18.34
CA GLU A 225 1.50 -17.20 18.30
C GLU A 225 1.52 -17.77 16.88
N ASP A 226 0.46 -17.56 16.09
CA ASP A 226 0.37 -18.07 14.73
C ASP A 226 1.40 -17.38 13.83
N THR A 227 1.49 -16.04 13.91
CA THR A 227 2.52 -15.27 13.22
C THR A 227 3.93 -15.75 13.59
N ALA A 228 4.18 -16.00 14.86
CA ALA A 228 5.48 -16.43 15.35
C ALA A 228 5.85 -17.86 14.93
N ARG A 229 4.88 -18.79 14.96
CA ARG A 229 5.05 -20.15 14.47
C ARG A 229 5.33 -20.19 12.98
N GLU A 230 4.67 -19.33 12.22
CA GLU A 230 4.89 -19.23 10.78
C GLU A 230 6.30 -18.70 10.45
N ALA A 231 6.80 -17.68 11.18
CA ALA A 231 8.18 -17.22 11.04
C ALA A 231 9.19 -18.34 11.37
N ALA A 232 8.93 -19.09 12.45
CA ALA A 232 9.78 -20.23 12.84
C ALA A 232 9.74 -21.34 11.79
N ARG A 233 8.56 -21.72 11.28
CA ARG A 233 8.38 -22.72 10.21
C ARG A 233 9.19 -22.35 8.97
N GLN A 234 9.07 -21.13 8.49
CA GLN A 234 9.81 -20.65 7.31
C GLN A 234 11.32 -20.65 7.54
N ALA A 235 11.80 -20.21 8.71
CA ALA A 235 13.22 -20.23 9.03
C ALA A 235 13.80 -21.65 9.07
N ILE A 236 13.02 -22.63 9.54
CA ILE A 236 13.40 -24.04 9.55
C ILE A 236 13.37 -24.63 8.13
N LEU A 237 12.33 -24.30 7.35
CA LEU A 237 12.19 -24.73 5.97
C LEU A 237 13.44 -24.37 5.13
N LEU A 238 13.96 -23.17 5.31
CA LEU A 238 15.14 -22.68 4.60
C LEU A 238 16.44 -23.43 4.98
N GLN A 239 16.48 -24.14 6.12
CA GLN A 239 17.63 -25.00 6.48
C GLN A 239 17.83 -26.15 5.49
N ASP A 240 16.74 -26.65 4.93
CA ASP A 240 16.71 -27.82 4.04
C ASP A 240 16.46 -27.40 2.57
N ALA A 241 16.48 -26.10 2.27
CA ALA A 241 16.19 -25.56 0.95
C ALA A 241 17.32 -25.89 -0.05
N VAL A 242 16.91 -26.30 -1.26
CA VAL A 242 17.81 -26.57 -2.38
C VAL A 242 17.95 -25.36 -3.29
N ASP A 243 18.94 -25.38 -4.19
CA ASP A 243 19.14 -24.30 -5.14
C ASP A 243 18.00 -24.26 -6.17
N ALA A 244 17.53 -23.06 -6.48
CA ALA A 244 16.51 -22.84 -7.50
C ALA A 244 17.07 -23.12 -8.91
N PRO A 245 16.23 -23.61 -9.84
CA PRO A 245 16.63 -23.73 -11.24
C PRO A 245 16.92 -22.33 -11.82
N ALA A 246 17.91 -22.26 -12.70
CA ALA A 246 18.20 -21.06 -13.46
C ALA A 246 17.61 -21.15 -14.87
N GLY A 247 17.11 -20.04 -15.40
CA GLY A 247 16.58 -19.96 -16.75
C GLY A 247 15.07 -19.73 -16.82
N GLU A 248 14.50 -19.93 -17.99
CA GLU A 248 13.07 -19.73 -18.23
C GLU A 248 12.27 -21.00 -17.89
N VAL A 249 11.37 -20.89 -16.93
CA VAL A 249 10.55 -22.02 -16.45
C VAL A 249 9.10 -21.58 -16.19
N PRO A 250 8.13 -22.50 -16.16
CA PRO A 250 6.79 -22.23 -15.65
C PRO A 250 6.83 -21.80 -14.17
N VAL A 251 6.11 -20.75 -13.82
CA VAL A 251 6.01 -20.20 -12.48
C VAL A 251 4.56 -20.18 -12.04
N VAL A 252 4.25 -20.89 -10.96
CA VAL A 252 2.97 -20.82 -10.28
C VAL A 252 3.11 -19.83 -9.13
N LEU A 253 2.30 -18.78 -9.13
CA LEU A 253 2.19 -17.80 -8.06
C LEU A 253 1.06 -18.22 -7.12
N ALA A 254 1.35 -18.38 -5.83
CA ALA A 254 0.34 -18.70 -4.83
C ALA A 254 -0.61 -17.55 -4.59
N ALA A 255 -1.82 -17.84 -4.17
CA ALA A 255 -2.82 -16.84 -3.81
C ALA A 255 -2.31 -15.91 -2.69
N GLY A 256 -2.76 -14.65 -2.72
CA GLY A 256 -2.49 -13.64 -1.70
C GLY A 256 -1.22 -12.82 -1.93
N ASP A 257 -0.14 -13.13 -1.24
CA ASP A 257 1.08 -12.30 -1.17
C ASP A 257 1.78 -12.10 -2.52
N SER A 258 1.66 -13.07 -3.42
CA SER A 258 2.19 -12.97 -4.78
C SER A 258 1.56 -11.86 -5.61
N GLY A 259 0.45 -11.26 -5.15
CA GLY A 259 -0.15 -10.06 -5.72
C GLY A 259 0.77 -8.85 -5.80
N ILE A 260 1.91 -8.87 -5.08
CA ILE A 260 2.95 -7.85 -5.24
C ILE A 260 3.49 -7.80 -6.68
N LEU A 261 3.47 -8.91 -7.41
CA LEU A 261 3.84 -8.94 -8.81
C LEU A 261 2.94 -8.04 -9.67
N LEU A 262 1.62 -8.00 -9.39
CA LEU A 262 0.71 -7.10 -10.10
C LEU A 262 1.02 -5.64 -9.80
N HIS A 263 1.30 -5.34 -8.53
CA HIS A 263 1.64 -3.99 -8.07
C HIS A 263 2.81 -3.40 -8.89
N GLU A 264 3.85 -4.19 -9.08
CA GLU A 264 5.03 -3.75 -9.83
C GLU A 264 4.84 -3.91 -11.36
N ALA A 265 4.36 -5.08 -11.81
CA ALA A 265 4.29 -5.38 -13.24
C ALA A 265 3.37 -4.44 -14.02
N ILE A 266 2.28 -3.99 -13.40
CA ILE A 266 1.29 -3.12 -14.03
C ILE A 266 0.92 -1.90 -13.21
N GLY A 267 0.80 -2.04 -11.88
CA GLY A 267 0.22 -1.01 -11.02
C GLY A 267 0.89 0.34 -11.20
N HIS A 268 2.20 0.42 -11.03
CA HIS A 268 2.95 1.65 -11.24
C HIS A 268 2.89 2.18 -12.68
N GLY A 269 2.86 1.28 -13.67
CA GLY A 269 2.73 1.66 -15.06
C GLY A 269 1.35 2.26 -15.41
N LEU A 270 0.33 1.97 -14.60
CA LEU A 270 -1.03 2.47 -14.78
C LEU A 270 -1.35 3.70 -13.92
N GLU A 271 -0.40 4.24 -13.17
CA GLU A 271 -0.54 5.55 -12.52
C GLU A 271 -0.50 6.66 -13.59
N ALA A 272 -1.52 7.50 -13.60
CA ALA A 272 -1.81 8.40 -14.72
C ALA A 272 -0.79 9.51 -14.94
N ASP A 273 -0.03 9.90 -13.94
CA ASP A 273 1.03 10.91 -14.06
C ASP A 273 2.18 10.46 -14.99
N PHE A 274 2.55 9.19 -14.97
CA PHE A 274 3.51 8.62 -15.92
C PHE A 274 2.94 8.54 -17.33
N ASN A 275 1.65 8.19 -17.45
CA ASN A 275 0.96 8.12 -18.75
C ASN A 275 0.75 9.51 -19.34
N ARG A 276 0.42 10.52 -18.54
CA ARG A 276 0.32 11.94 -18.95
C ARG A 276 1.65 12.48 -19.44
N LYS A 277 2.76 12.07 -18.83
CA LYS A 277 4.12 12.46 -19.25
C LYS A 277 4.67 11.62 -20.40
N GLY A 278 3.96 10.59 -20.86
CA GLY A 278 4.41 9.69 -21.94
C GLY A 278 5.60 8.81 -21.55
N THR A 279 5.78 8.54 -20.24
CA THR A 279 6.94 7.79 -19.71
C THR A 279 6.61 6.36 -19.28
N SER A 280 5.34 5.96 -19.34
CA SER A 280 4.91 4.58 -19.07
C SER A 280 4.88 3.75 -20.36
N ASN A 281 5.20 2.46 -20.26
CA ASN A 281 5.00 1.48 -21.33
C ASN A 281 3.52 1.20 -21.62
N TYR A 282 2.58 1.72 -20.83
CA TYR A 282 1.13 1.66 -21.04
C TYR A 282 0.53 2.95 -21.64
N THR A 283 1.35 3.95 -21.95
CA THR A 283 0.89 5.20 -22.55
C THR A 283 0.15 4.93 -23.88
N ASP A 284 -1.02 5.54 -24.05
CA ASP A 284 -1.90 5.42 -25.23
C ASP A 284 -2.39 4.00 -25.54
N ARG A 285 -2.43 3.11 -24.53
CA ARG A 285 -2.86 1.72 -24.72
C ARG A 285 -4.27 1.40 -24.20
N ILE A 286 -5.05 2.38 -23.77
CA ILE A 286 -6.45 2.16 -23.38
C ILE A 286 -7.22 1.52 -24.54
N GLY A 287 -7.98 0.45 -24.26
CA GLY A 287 -8.71 -0.35 -25.24
C GLY A 287 -7.86 -1.40 -25.97
N GLN A 288 -6.56 -1.49 -25.71
CA GLN A 288 -5.66 -2.48 -26.30
C GLN A 288 -5.42 -3.67 -25.39
N PRO A 289 -5.08 -4.86 -25.93
CA PRO A 289 -4.67 -6.01 -25.14
C PRO A 289 -3.31 -5.75 -24.49
N VAL A 290 -3.22 -5.99 -23.18
CA VAL A 290 -2.01 -5.82 -22.36
C VAL A 290 -1.72 -7.03 -21.47
N ALA A 291 -2.62 -8.01 -21.46
CA ALA A 291 -2.53 -9.26 -20.69
C ALA A 291 -3.29 -10.38 -21.43
N SER A 292 -3.18 -11.61 -20.91
CA SER A 292 -4.06 -12.73 -21.31
C SER A 292 -5.53 -12.38 -21.06
N ASP A 293 -6.45 -12.92 -21.87
CA ASP A 293 -7.90 -12.78 -21.72
C ASP A 293 -8.46 -13.34 -20.39
N LEU A 294 -7.68 -14.15 -19.69
CA LEU A 294 -7.99 -14.63 -18.34
C LEU A 294 -7.77 -13.58 -17.24
N VAL A 295 -7.08 -12.48 -17.54
CA VAL A 295 -6.63 -11.51 -16.56
C VAL A 295 -7.60 -10.35 -16.43
N THR A 296 -8.20 -10.21 -15.26
CA THR A 296 -8.95 -9.00 -14.86
C THR A 296 -8.33 -8.44 -13.59
N VAL A 297 -7.94 -7.16 -13.62
CA VAL A 297 -7.26 -6.48 -12.50
C VAL A 297 -8.02 -5.23 -12.11
N ILE A 298 -8.22 -5.08 -10.82
CA ILE A 298 -8.83 -3.90 -10.20
C ILE A 298 -7.87 -3.26 -9.19
N ASP A 299 -8.06 -1.98 -8.90
CA ASP A 299 -7.52 -1.33 -7.71
C ASP A 299 -8.70 -0.85 -6.85
N ASP A 300 -8.85 -1.43 -5.65
CA ASP A 300 -10.04 -1.29 -4.83
C ASP A 300 -9.68 -0.72 -3.44
N ALA A 301 -10.04 0.53 -3.21
CA ALA A 301 -9.82 1.21 -1.94
C ALA A 301 -10.90 0.91 -0.88
N THR A 302 -11.94 0.14 -1.22
CA THR A 302 -13.13 -0.05 -0.38
C THR A 302 -13.15 -1.38 0.40
N ILE A 303 -12.07 -2.14 0.34
CA ILE A 303 -11.97 -3.42 1.04
C ILE A 303 -11.85 -3.19 2.54
N GLU A 304 -12.82 -3.69 3.28
CA GLU A 304 -12.87 -3.52 4.74
C GLU A 304 -11.55 -3.91 5.42
N GLN A 305 -11.05 -3.02 6.27
CA GLN A 305 -9.87 -3.19 7.10
C GLN A 305 -8.56 -3.47 6.36
N SER A 306 -8.57 -3.50 5.02
CA SER A 306 -7.35 -3.70 4.26
C SER A 306 -6.38 -2.53 4.42
N ARG A 307 -5.09 -2.84 4.38
CA ARG A 307 -4.01 -1.87 4.59
C ARG A 307 -4.02 -0.71 3.60
N GLY A 308 -4.39 -0.97 2.35
CA GLY A 308 -4.46 0.04 1.29
C GLY A 308 -5.73 0.87 1.28
N SER A 309 -6.78 0.43 1.98
CA SER A 309 -8.10 1.09 1.96
C SER A 309 -8.10 2.44 2.65
N ILE A 310 -8.83 3.39 2.07
CA ILE A 310 -9.06 4.73 2.59
C ILE A 310 -10.49 5.18 2.22
N ASN A 311 -11.14 5.95 3.09
CA ASN A 311 -12.50 6.44 2.87
C ASN A 311 -12.53 7.53 1.79
N VAL A 312 -11.57 8.43 1.83
CA VAL A 312 -11.33 9.48 0.84
C VAL A 312 -9.84 9.53 0.52
N ASP A 313 -9.48 9.92 -0.69
CA ASP A 313 -8.08 10.14 -1.04
C ASP A 313 -7.55 11.47 -0.45
N ASP A 314 -6.26 11.72 -0.60
CA ASP A 314 -5.64 12.92 -0.02
C ASP A 314 -5.92 14.21 -0.85
N GLU A 315 -6.81 14.14 -1.86
CA GLU A 315 -7.44 15.27 -2.56
C GLU A 315 -8.91 15.47 -2.15
N GLY A 316 -9.41 14.61 -1.24
CA GLY A 316 -10.79 14.66 -0.76
C GLY A 316 -11.80 13.99 -1.69
N ASN A 317 -11.37 13.24 -2.69
CA ASN A 317 -12.28 12.50 -3.55
C ASN A 317 -12.72 11.18 -2.88
N PRO A 318 -13.98 10.77 -3.00
CA PRO A 318 -14.44 9.48 -2.51
C PRO A 318 -13.69 8.35 -3.24
N THR A 319 -13.32 7.33 -2.50
CA THR A 319 -12.65 6.17 -3.08
C THR A 319 -13.64 5.15 -3.63
N LYS A 320 -13.17 4.30 -4.52
CA LYS A 320 -13.98 3.29 -5.22
C LYS A 320 -13.12 2.13 -5.69
N SER A 321 -13.77 1.10 -6.23
CA SER A 321 -13.13 0.04 -6.99
C SER A 321 -12.95 0.50 -8.45
N ASN A 322 -11.72 0.50 -8.95
CA ASN A 322 -11.34 0.94 -10.29
C ASN A 322 -10.89 -0.26 -11.13
N THR A 323 -11.60 -0.54 -12.23
CA THR A 323 -11.19 -1.59 -13.18
C THR A 323 -10.04 -1.07 -14.04
N LEU A 324 -8.87 -1.68 -13.93
CA LEU A 324 -7.67 -1.33 -14.68
C LEU A 324 -7.54 -2.17 -15.96
N ILE A 325 -7.70 -3.49 -15.83
CA ILE A 325 -7.67 -4.46 -16.94
C ILE A 325 -8.89 -5.34 -16.82
N GLU A 326 -9.59 -5.58 -17.92
CA GLU A 326 -10.74 -6.49 -17.98
C GLU A 326 -10.60 -7.43 -19.17
N GLY A 327 -10.54 -8.74 -18.89
CA GLY A 327 -10.34 -9.75 -19.93
C GLY A 327 -9.10 -9.46 -20.79
N GLY A 328 -7.99 -9.08 -20.18
CA GLY A 328 -6.73 -8.73 -20.84
C GLY A 328 -6.69 -7.34 -21.47
N ILE A 329 -7.79 -6.59 -21.53
CA ILE A 329 -7.88 -5.29 -22.18
C ILE A 329 -7.69 -4.17 -21.16
N LEU A 330 -6.80 -3.21 -21.43
CA LEU A 330 -6.61 -2.03 -20.60
C LEU A 330 -7.85 -1.13 -20.64
N ARG A 331 -8.42 -0.84 -19.45
CA ARG A 331 -9.66 -0.05 -19.32
C ARG A 331 -9.41 1.36 -18.81
N GLY A 332 -8.42 1.59 -17.96
CA GLY A 332 -8.18 2.90 -17.38
C GLY A 332 -6.86 3.01 -16.65
N TYR A 333 -6.59 4.22 -16.17
CA TYR A 333 -5.46 4.56 -15.32
C TYR A 333 -5.96 4.98 -13.94
N LEU A 334 -5.06 5.01 -12.95
CA LEU A 334 -5.31 5.62 -11.64
C LEU A 334 -5.04 7.12 -11.72
N HIS A 335 -6.05 7.92 -11.48
CA HIS A 335 -6.00 9.37 -11.64
C HIS A 335 -6.00 10.12 -10.31
N ASP A 336 -5.10 11.10 -10.17
CA ASP A 336 -5.27 12.28 -9.34
C ASP A 336 -6.07 13.35 -10.09
N GLU A 337 -6.40 14.44 -9.46
CA GLU A 337 -7.18 15.55 -10.04
C GLU A 337 -6.54 16.13 -11.31
N ILE A 338 -5.22 16.33 -11.31
CA ILE A 338 -4.51 16.92 -12.45
C ILE A 338 -4.51 15.94 -13.64
N SER A 339 -4.23 14.67 -13.39
CA SER A 339 -4.24 13.67 -14.45
C SER A 339 -5.65 13.42 -14.98
N ALA A 340 -6.67 13.44 -14.11
CA ALA A 340 -8.06 13.33 -14.53
C ALA A 340 -8.46 14.46 -15.49
N ARG A 341 -8.13 15.71 -15.15
CA ARG A 341 -8.35 16.86 -16.03
C ARG A 341 -7.64 16.73 -17.37
N HIS A 342 -6.38 16.29 -17.37
CA HIS A 342 -5.59 16.10 -18.60
C HIS A 342 -6.24 15.09 -19.55
N PHE A 343 -6.73 13.97 -19.02
CA PHE A 343 -7.36 12.91 -19.81
C PHE A 343 -8.86 13.12 -20.06
N GLY A 344 -9.46 14.19 -19.52
CA GLY A 344 -10.91 14.41 -19.56
C GLY A 344 -11.70 13.31 -18.85
N ALA A 345 -11.13 12.73 -17.79
CA ALA A 345 -11.68 11.67 -16.96
C ALA A 345 -12.08 12.18 -15.58
N GLU A 346 -12.78 11.36 -14.81
CA GLU A 346 -13.05 11.62 -13.40
C GLU A 346 -11.89 11.15 -12.53
N PRO A 347 -11.61 11.80 -11.37
CA PRO A 347 -10.69 11.28 -10.37
C PRO A 347 -11.09 9.87 -9.91
N THR A 348 -10.09 9.04 -9.65
CA THR A 348 -10.31 7.63 -9.27
C THR A 348 -10.25 7.39 -7.76
N GLY A 349 -10.09 8.45 -6.95
CA GLY A 349 -9.87 8.33 -5.52
C GLY A 349 -8.49 7.75 -5.21
N SER A 350 -7.51 8.08 -6.07
CA SER A 350 -6.15 7.52 -6.00
C SER A 350 -5.08 8.58 -5.80
N GLY A 351 -5.47 9.85 -5.58
CA GLY A 351 -4.56 10.93 -5.24
C GLY A 351 -4.02 10.74 -3.82
N ARG A 352 -2.75 10.33 -3.67
CA ARG A 352 -2.17 10.00 -2.35
C ARG A 352 -0.83 10.68 -2.13
N ARG A 353 -0.51 10.94 -0.87
CA ARG A 353 0.79 11.47 -0.41
C ARG A 353 1.24 10.78 0.88
N GLN A 354 2.54 10.75 1.14
CA GLN A 354 3.06 10.20 2.39
C GLN A 354 2.66 11.05 3.60
N SER A 355 2.71 12.38 3.47
CA SER A 355 2.34 13.33 4.52
C SER A 355 2.13 14.73 3.95
N PHE A 356 1.71 15.67 4.79
CA PHE A 356 1.59 17.10 4.44
C PHE A 356 2.88 17.74 3.89
N LYS A 357 4.05 17.10 4.03
CA LYS A 357 5.34 17.57 3.50
C LYS A 357 5.54 17.24 2.01
N HIS A 358 4.68 16.41 1.46
CA HIS A 358 4.88 15.81 0.15
C HIS A 358 3.77 16.22 -0.84
N PRO A 359 4.13 16.49 -2.11
CA PRO A 359 3.13 16.69 -3.15
C PRO A 359 2.35 15.41 -3.41
N ILE A 360 1.11 15.57 -3.83
CA ILE A 360 0.22 14.47 -4.18
C ILE A 360 0.57 13.88 -5.54
N MET A 361 0.27 12.61 -5.73
CA MET A 361 0.40 11.90 -6.99
C MET A 361 -0.56 10.71 -7.05
N PRO A 362 -0.89 10.19 -8.24
CA PRO A 362 -1.63 8.94 -8.35
C PRO A 362 -0.86 7.79 -7.71
N ARG A 363 -1.53 6.99 -6.89
CA ARG A 363 -0.98 5.82 -6.20
C ARG A 363 -2.04 4.71 -6.10
N MET A 364 -1.58 3.49 -6.14
CA MET A 364 -2.40 2.31 -5.87
C MET A 364 -2.94 2.30 -4.43
N THR A 365 -4.03 1.59 -4.22
CA THR A 365 -4.64 1.27 -2.92
C THR A 365 -4.55 -0.23 -2.63
N ASN A 366 -5.48 -1.04 -3.12
CA ASN A 366 -5.38 -2.49 -3.07
C ASN A 366 -5.47 -3.03 -4.50
N THR A 367 -4.34 -3.44 -5.06
CA THR A 367 -4.27 -3.94 -6.44
C THR A 367 -4.48 -5.45 -6.47
N LEU A 368 -5.48 -5.90 -7.20
CA LEU A 368 -6.01 -7.26 -7.11
C LEU A 368 -6.27 -7.86 -8.49
N MET A 369 -5.99 -9.17 -8.64
CA MET A 369 -6.49 -9.96 -9.76
C MET A 369 -7.77 -10.70 -9.31
N LEU A 370 -8.81 -10.66 -10.13
CA LEU A 370 -10.04 -11.38 -9.86
C LEU A 370 -9.88 -12.89 -10.10
N PRO A 371 -10.66 -13.75 -9.40
CA PRO A 371 -10.58 -15.20 -9.54
C PRO A 371 -10.97 -15.67 -10.95
N GLY A 372 -10.33 -16.75 -11.39
CA GLY A 372 -10.59 -17.43 -12.64
C GLY A 372 -11.37 -18.74 -12.45
N PRO A 373 -11.48 -19.56 -13.53
CA PRO A 373 -12.30 -20.77 -13.52
C PRO A 373 -11.61 -22.01 -12.96
N SER A 374 -10.27 -22.03 -12.84
CA SER A 374 -9.53 -23.24 -12.45
C SER A 374 -9.51 -23.42 -10.93
N THR A 375 -9.13 -24.60 -10.46
CA THR A 375 -8.77 -24.84 -9.07
C THR A 375 -7.25 -24.76 -8.89
N PRO A 376 -6.73 -24.47 -7.67
CA PRO A 376 -5.29 -24.48 -7.41
C PRO A 376 -4.62 -25.81 -7.77
N ASP A 377 -5.27 -26.94 -7.49
CA ASP A 377 -4.77 -28.28 -7.79
C ASP A 377 -4.64 -28.51 -9.31
N GLU A 378 -5.61 -28.01 -10.11
CA GLU A 378 -5.52 -28.06 -11.58
C GLU A 378 -4.35 -27.20 -12.09
N VAL A 379 -4.14 -26.03 -11.51
CA VAL A 379 -3.02 -25.15 -11.88
C VAL A 379 -1.68 -25.83 -11.59
N ILE A 380 -1.48 -26.30 -10.36
CA ILE A 380 -0.22 -26.98 -9.94
C ILE A 380 -0.05 -28.29 -10.72
N GLY A 381 -1.11 -29.09 -10.85
CA GLY A 381 -1.11 -30.39 -11.54
C GLY A 381 -0.78 -30.29 -13.03
N SER A 382 -0.98 -29.13 -13.66
CA SER A 382 -0.66 -28.91 -15.09
C SER A 382 0.85 -28.72 -15.36
N VAL A 383 1.67 -28.48 -14.33
CA VAL A 383 3.09 -28.16 -14.47
C VAL A 383 3.97 -29.41 -14.30
N GLU A 384 4.57 -29.88 -15.38
CA GLU A 384 5.50 -31.03 -15.33
C GLU A 384 6.78 -30.70 -14.55
N ARG A 385 7.34 -29.50 -14.78
CA ARG A 385 8.51 -28.99 -14.04
C ARG A 385 8.47 -27.46 -14.00
N GLY A 386 8.55 -26.90 -12.81
CA GLY A 386 8.48 -25.45 -12.58
C GLY A 386 8.75 -25.08 -11.13
N ILE A 387 8.34 -23.89 -10.75
CA ILE A 387 8.41 -23.41 -9.36
C ILE A 387 7.05 -22.91 -8.87
N TYR A 388 6.80 -23.08 -7.58
CA TYR A 388 5.66 -22.55 -6.86
C TYR A 388 6.16 -21.47 -5.90
N CYS A 389 5.77 -20.21 -6.11
CA CYS A 389 6.21 -19.06 -5.33
C CYS A 389 5.09 -18.62 -4.37
N VAL A 390 5.39 -18.62 -3.07
CA VAL A 390 4.40 -18.36 -2.00
C VAL A 390 4.52 -16.93 -1.46
N SER A 391 5.74 -16.47 -1.18
CA SER A 391 5.95 -15.16 -0.59
C SER A 391 7.21 -14.47 -1.10
N PHE A 392 7.25 -13.13 -0.90
CA PHE A 392 8.27 -12.26 -1.46
C PHE A 392 8.79 -11.27 -0.42
N SER A 393 10.04 -10.81 -0.60
CA SER A 393 10.62 -9.75 0.23
C SER A 393 10.45 -8.35 -0.37
N GLY A 394 10.14 -8.26 -1.65
CA GLY A 394 9.97 -7.02 -2.40
C GLY A 394 10.35 -7.18 -3.86
N GLY A 395 10.16 -6.12 -4.63
CA GLY A 395 10.49 -6.04 -6.03
C GLY A 395 10.80 -4.62 -6.47
N GLN A 396 11.22 -4.48 -7.71
CA GLN A 396 11.45 -3.21 -8.38
C GLN A 396 10.98 -3.31 -9.83
N VAL A 397 10.43 -2.22 -10.36
CA VAL A 397 10.04 -2.12 -11.76
C VAL A 397 10.67 -0.89 -12.42
N ASN A 398 11.09 -1.04 -13.67
CA ASN A 398 11.38 0.07 -14.54
C ASN A 398 10.10 0.43 -15.33
N ILE A 399 9.45 1.51 -14.97
CA ILE A 399 8.12 1.91 -15.49
C ILE A 399 8.17 2.18 -16.99
N SER A 400 9.30 2.65 -17.53
CA SER A 400 9.41 3.04 -18.93
C SER A 400 9.44 1.85 -19.89
N ASN A 401 9.99 0.72 -19.48
CA ASN A 401 10.07 -0.50 -20.29
C ASN A 401 9.30 -1.69 -19.71
N GLY A 402 8.90 -1.62 -18.43
CA GLY A 402 8.14 -2.67 -17.75
C GLY A 402 8.98 -3.81 -17.15
N ASP A 403 10.32 -3.73 -17.20
CA ASP A 403 11.18 -4.77 -16.62
C ASP A 403 11.10 -4.76 -15.11
N PHE A 404 10.96 -5.94 -14.50
CA PHE A 404 10.91 -6.12 -13.07
C PHE A 404 11.85 -7.20 -12.54
N VAL A 405 12.17 -7.10 -11.25
CA VAL A 405 12.87 -8.13 -10.47
C VAL A 405 12.19 -8.29 -9.13
N PHE A 406 11.88 -9.53 -8.75
CA PHE A 406 11.32 -9.90 -7.44
C PHE A 406 12.19 -10.94 -6.75
N SER A 407 12.34 -10.83 -5.42
CA SER A 407 13.00 -11.83 -4.60
C SER A 407 11.99 -12.64 -3.80
N THR A 408 12.00 -13.96 -3.97
CA THR A 408 11.16 -14.89 -3.20
C THR A 408 11.70 -15.06 -1.79
N THR A 409 10.83 -15.20 -0.80
CA THR A 409 11.18 -15.61 0.57
C THR A 409 10.71 -17.03 0.88
N GLU A 410 9.71 -17.52 0.15
CA GLU A 410 9.26 -18.90 0.20
C GLU A 410 8.87 -19.35 -1.21
N ALA A 411 9.50 -20.40 -1.69
CA ALA A 411 9.20 -21.03 -2.97
C ALA A 411 9.56 -22.53 -2.93
N TYR A 412 8.98 -23.28 -3.85
CA TYR A 412 9.16 -24.73 -3.96
C TYR A 412 9.35 -25.15 -5.41
N LEU A 413 10.00 -26.30 -5.62
CA LEU A 413 9.98 -27.00 -6.90
C LEU A 413 8.58 -27.61 -7.15
N ILE A 414 8.16 -27.57 -8.42
CA ILE A 414 7.08 -28.42 -8.92
C ILE A 414 7.71 -29.48 -9.82
N GLU A 415 7.41 -30.76 -9.54
CA GLU A 415 7.83 -31.90 -10.35
C GLU A 415 6.65 -32.83 -10.55
N LYS A 416 6.31 -33.12 -11.81
CA LYS A 416 5.16 -33.97 -12.21
C LYS A 416 3.83 -33.53 -11.56
N GLY A 417 3.56 -32.23 -11.55
CA GLY A 417 2.33 -31.66 -10.99
C GLY A 417 2.25 -31.67 -9.46
N GLN A 418 3.37 -31.85 -8.75
CA GLN A 418 3.40 -31.86 -7.28
C GLN A 418 4.46 -30.90 -6.73
N ILE A 419 4.11 -30.21 -5.64
CA ILE A 419 5.05 -29.39 -4.87
C ILE A 419 6.01 -30.33 -4.14
N THR A 420 7.33 -30.12 -4.31
CA THR A 420 8.37 -31.00 -3.76
C THR A 420 9.33 -30.24 -2.83
N ALA A 421 10.58 -30.02 -3.20
CA ALA A 421 11.60 -29.45 -2.34
C ALA A 421 11.43 -27.92 -2.16
N PRO A 422 11.66 -27.37 -0.95
CA PRO A 422 11.76 -25.95 -0.75
C PRO A 422 12.99 -25.37 -1.45
N LEU A 423 12.88 -24.15 -1.94
CA LEU A 423 13.92 -23.43 -2.65
C LEU A 423 14.57 -22.37 -1.79
N ARG A 424 15.87 -22.18 -1.95
CA ARG A 424 16.55 -20.98 -1.48
C ARG A 424 15.99 -19.75 -2.14
N THR A 425 16.14 -18.59 -1.49
CA THR A 425 15.78 -17.30 -2.07
C THR A 425 16.28 -17.17 -3.50
N THR A 426 15.37 -16.90 -4.40
CA THR A 426 15.66 -16.72 -5.83
C THR A 426 14.95 -15.50 -6.37
N ASN A 427 15.38 -15.03 -7.54
CA ASN A 427 14.78 -13.89 -8.20
C ASN A 427 13.90 -14.33 -9.39
N LEU A 428 12.72 -13.74 -9.47
CA LEU A 428 11.90 -13.74 -10.67
C LEU A 428 12.23 -12.47 -11.47
N ILE A 429 12.55 -12.64 -12.73
CA ILE A 429 12.92 -11.55 -13.65
C ILE A 429 11.98 -11.63 -14.83
N GLY A 430 11.41 -10.49 -15.22
CA GLY A 430 10.48 -10.46 -16.34
C GLY A 430 10.16 -9.04 -16.78
N ASN A 431 9.21 -8.97 -17.70
CA ASN A 431 8.60 -7.74 -18.17
C ASN A 431 7.10 -7.81 -17.90
N GLY A 432 6.51 -6.73 -17.36
CA GLY A 432 5.13 -6.72 -16.88
C GLY A 432 4.11 -7.19 -17.92
N PRO A 433 3.95 -6.49 -19.06
CA PRO A 433 3.04 -6.91 -20.14
C PRO A 433 3.30 -8.31 -20.67
N GLU A 434 4.58 -8.70 -20.79
CA GLU A 434 4.94 -10.03 -21.27
C GLU A 434 4.53 -11.12 -20.28
N ALA A 435 4.85 -10.96 -18.99
CA ALA A 435 4.48 -11.91 -17.95
C ALA A 435 2.96 -12.10 -17.87
N LEU A 436 2.18 -11.00 -17.93
CA LEU A 436 0.73 -11.08 -17.90
C LEU A 436 0.13 -11.66 -19.18
N SER A 437 0.74 -11.48 -20.34
CA SER A 437 0.31 -12.13 -21.58
C SER A 437 0.55 -13.64 -21.57
N ARG A 438 1.50 -14.11 -20.75
CA ARG A 438 1.86 -15.53 -20.55
C ARG A 438 1.07 -16.20 -19.41
N VAL A 439 0.10 -15.50 -18.80
CA VAL A 439 -0.85 -16.11 -17.87
C VAL A 439 -1.71 -17.11 -18.64
N SER A 440 -1.60 -18.39 -18.28
CA SER A 440 -2.26 -19.49 -18.96
C SER A 440 -3.36 -20.17 -18.14
N MET A 441 -3.32 -19.99 -16.81
CA MET A 441 -4.39 -20.45 -15.91
C MET A 441 -4.53 -19.48 -14.73
N VAL A 442 -5.77 -19.27 -14.30
CA VAL A 442 -6.13 -18.47 -13.12
C VAL A 442 -7.10 -19.29 -12.27
N ALA A 443 -6.77 -19.50 -11.01
CA ALA A 443 -7.59 -20.28 -10.09
C ALA A 443 -8.71 -19.45 -9.42
N ASN A 444 -9.51 -20.13 -8.59
CA ASN A 444 -10.68 -19.56 -7.91
C ASN A 444 -10.46 -19.29 -6.41
N ASP A 445 -9.25 -19.45 -5.93
CA ASP A 445 -8.81 -19.34 -4.52
C ASP A 445 -8.29 -17.96 -4.14
N TYR A 446 -8.90 -16.91 -4.71
CA TYR A 446 -8.49 -15.52 -4.43
C TYR A 446 -8.23 -15.26 -2.93
N ALA A 447 -7.12 -14.62 -2.63
CA ALA A 447 -6.76 -14.16 -1.30
C ALA A 447 -6.09 -12.77 -1.36
N LEU A 448 -6.28 -12.01 -0.27
CA LEU A 448 -5.51 -10.81 0.02
C LEU A 448 -4.20 -11.20 0.72
N SER A 449 -3.17 -10.38 0.57
CA SER A 449 -1.97 -10.45 1.39
C SER A 449 -2.28 -10.09 2.85
N ASP A 450 -1.37 -10.45 3.75
CA ASP A 450 -1.46 -10.23 5.18
C ASP A 450 -1.39 -8.76 5.64
N GLY A 451 -1.32 -7.80 4.71
CA GLY A 451 -1.28 -6.37 5.02
C GLY A 451 0.11 -5.83 5.40
N ARG A 452 1.17 -6.41 4.87
CA ARG A 452 2.56 -5.97 5.15
C ARG A 452 3.15 -5.00 4.13
N TRP A 453 2.50 -4.76 3.00
CA TRP A 453 3.08 -4.05 1.88
C TRP A 453 3.03 -2.53 2.02
N THR A 454 4.08 -1.89 1.55
CA THR A 454 4.22 -0.44 1.47
C THR A 454 4.78 -0.09 0.10
N CYS A 455 4.08 0.77 -0.63
CA CYS A 455 4.46 1.23 -1.96
C CYS A 455 5.42 2.42 -1.87
N GLY A 456 6.51 2.37 -2.62
CA GLY A 456 7.47 3.47 -2.77
C GLY A 456 7.39 4.11 -4.17
N LYS A 457 7.27 5.44 -4.25
CA LYS A 457 7.31 6.21 -5.51
C LYS A 457 7.86 7.60 -5.23
N GLU A 458 8.83 8.05 -6.01
CA GLU A 458 9.45 9.38 -5.90
C GLU A 458 9.85 9.75 -4.45
N GLY A 459 10.41 8.79 -3.70
CA GLY A 459 10.83 8.99 -2.32
C GLY A 459 9.69 9.02 -1.29
N GLN A 460 8.44 8.80 -1.70
CA GLN A 460 7.27 8.74 -0.83
C GLN A 460 6.81 7.30 -0.60
N SER A 461 6.39 6.99 0.61
CA SER A 461 5.86 5.69 1.03
C SER A 461 4.39 5.79 1.42
N VAL A 462 3.54 4.89 0.88
CA VAL A 462 2.13 4.77 1.27
C VAL A 462 1.77 3.31 1.55
N PRO A 463 0.88 3.02 2.53
CA PRO A 463 0.40 1.67 2.76
C PRO A 463 -0.47 1.19 1.59
N VAL A 464 -0.28 -0.08 1.19
CA VAL A 464 -1.03 -0.72 0.11
C VAL A 464 -1.41 -2.15 0.47
N GLY A 465 -2.45 -2.66 -0.17
CA GLY A 465 -2.80 -4.07 -0.21
C GLY A 465 -2.53 -4.65 -1.60
N VAL A 466 -2.33 -5.94 -1.64
CA VAL A 466 -2.20 -6.70 -2.89
C VAL A 466 -2.93 -8.03 -2.76
N GLY A 467 -3.33 -8.62 -3.86
CA GLY A 467 -3.95 -9.94 -3.85
C GLY A 467 -4.11 -10.52 -5.24
N LEU A 468 -4.10 -11.85 -5.30
CA LEU A 468 -4.45 -12.60 -6.49
C LEU A 468 -4.89 -14.03 -6.10
N PRO A 469 -5.55 -14.76 -7.00
CA PRO A 469 -5.71 -16.20 -6.89
C PRO A 469 -4.41 -16.93 -7.28
N THR A 470 -4.34 -18.25 -7.15
CA THR A 470 -3.25 -19.03 -7.71
C THR A 470 -3.21 -18.88 -9.23
N VAL A 471 -2.05 -18.49 -9.79
CA VAL A 471 -1.87 -18.15 -11.21
C VAL A 471 -0.68 -18.90 -11.80
N LEU A 472 -0.84 -19.47 -13.00
CA LEU A 472 0.25 -20.02 -13.80
C LEU A 472 0.71 -19.00 -14.85
N VAL A 473 1.95 -18.58 -14.76
CA VAL A 473 2.68 -17.90 -15.84
C VAL A 473 3.50 -18.98 -16.56
N SER A 474 3.21 -19.23 -17.84
CA SER A 474 3.74 -20.37 -18.60
C SER A 474 5.25 -20.35 -18.76
N ALA A 475 5.87 -19.16 -18.71
CA ALA A 475 7.32 -19.00 -18.75
C ALA A 475 7.75 -17.69 -18.11
N MET A 476 8.69 -17.73 -17.17
CA MET A 476 9.33 -16.57 -16.53
C MET A 476 10.79 -16.90 -16.21
N THR A 477 11.66 -15.92 -16.31
CA THR A 477 13.08 -16.12 -15.98
C THR A 477 13.26 -16.21 -14.46
N VAL A 478 13.87 -17.29 -14.02
CA VAL A 478 14.29 -17.53 -12.63
C VAL A 478 15.79 -17.40 -12.57
N GLY A 479 16.27 -16.49 -11.71
CA GLY A 479 17.68 -16.33 -11.39
C GLY A 479 18.09 -17.37 -10.37
N GLY A 480 18.82 -18.43 -10.79
CA GLY A 480 19.30 -19.49 -9.89
C GLY A 480 20.34 -18.99 -8.89
N THR A 481 20.47 -19.70 -7.77
CA THR A 481 21.59 -19.54 -6.82
C THR A 481 22.85 -20.26 -7.28
N GLN A 482 22.76 -21.10 -8.30
CA GLN A 482 23.93 -21.69 -8.94
C GLN A 482 24.58 -20.65 -9.87
N LEU A 483 25.73 -20.14 -9.44
CA LEU A 483 26.69 -19.53 -10.37
C LEU A 483 27.23 -20.69 -11.23
N GLY A 484 26.90 -20.65 -12.52
CA GLY A 484 27.41 -21.60 -13.51
C GLY A 484 28.92 -21.54 -13.64
#